data_281d808e107c80d97d56de3e4708a304
#
_entry.id   281d808e107c80d97d56de3e4708a304
#
_cell.length_a   1.000
_cell.length_b   1.000
_cell.length_c   1.000
_cell.angle_alpha   90.00
_cell.angle_beta   90.00
_cell.angle_gamma   90.00
#
_symmetry.space_group_name_H-M   'P 1'
#
loop_
_entity.id
_entity.type
_entity.pdbx_description
1 polymer ?
#
loop_
_entity_poly.entity_id
_entity_poly.type
_entity_poly.pdbx_seq_one_letter_code
_entity_poly.pdbx_strand_id
1 'polypeptide(L)'
;CTRDQQAARTDLAAIIRRLGEADRIPAVEDSDRSKALAATHKQVMEVIDAEGVIGHRHPLFKRLYTLRRESGLPNDRLIHDLHGRRHLIAADLVPLIVLISLDTGMEIEAIKGLRADCLKNPAGGYVEIEYCKRRARGAEWKRLRVRDGGSSTPGGLIRKALQWTGPARSRLGADTLWAHCAWGRLTPRVLSMKELAASWTRRHGILDERGQRLRLNLTRL
;
A
#
# COMPACT_ATOMS: atom_id res chain seq x y z
N CYS A 1 12.03 -19.86 -3.42
CA CYS A 1 11.01 -18.82 -3.31
C CYS A 1 9.66 -19.51 -3.11
N THR A 2 8.99 -19.25 -2.01
CA THR A 2 7.67 -19.83 -1.74
C THR A 2 6.62 -19.19 -2.66
N ARG A 3 5.47 -19.88 -2.85
CA ARG A 3 4.36 -19.37 -3.65
C ARG A 3 3.86 -18.01 -3.15
N ASP A 4 3.86 -17.83 -1.84
CA ASP A 4 3.45 -16.58 -1.18
C ASP A 4 4.42 -15.45 -1.47
N GLN A 5 5.71 -15.73 -1.45
CA GLN A 5 6.75 -14.76 -1.79
C GLN A 5 6.65 -14.32 -3.25
N GLN A 6 6.38 -15.26 -4.16
CA GLN A 6 6.19 -14.94 -5.58
C GLN A 6 4.93 -14.08 -5.80
N ALA A 7 3.82 -14.42 -5.17
CA ALA A 7 2.58 -13.65 -5.23
C ALA A 7 2.78 -12.21 -4.72
N ALA A 8 3.46 -12.06 -3.57
CA ALA A 8 3.74 -10.76 -2.98
C ALA A 8 4.70 -9.92 -3.85
N ARG A 9 5.71 -10.54 -4.52
CA ARG A 9 6.59 -9.85 -5.48
C ARG A 9 5.85 -9.41 -6.73
N THR A 10 4.90 -10.19 -7.23
CA THR A 10 4.05 -9.81 -8.36
C THR A 10 3.21 -8.57 -8.03
N ASP A 11 2.59 -8.56 -6.86
CA ASP A 11 1.83 -7.40 -6.39
C ASP A 11 2.72 -6.17 -6.15
N LEU A 12 3.93 -6.36 -5.59
CA LEU A 12 4.92 -5.28 -5.43
C LEU A 12 5.25 -4.63 -6.77
N ALA A 13 5.47 -5.43 -7.82
CA ALA A 13 5.73 -4.91 -9.16
C ALA A 13 4.53 -4.09 -9.69
N ALA A 14 3.30 -4.54 -9.43
CA ALA A 14 2.09 -3.80 -9.78
C ALA A 14 1.96 -2.47 -9.01
N ILE A 15 2.30 -2.46 -7.72
CA ILE A 15 2.33 -1.23 -6.89
C ILE A 15 3.37 -0.24 -7.44
N ILE A 16 4.59 -0.71 -7.73
CA ILE A 16 5.67 0.13 -8.28
C ILE A 16 5.21 0.77 -9.59
N ARG A 17 4.65 -0.01 -10.50
CA ARG A 17 4.16 0.48 -11.80
C ARG A 17 3.04 1.51 -11.61
N ARG A 18 2.03 1.22 -10.77
CA ARG A 18 0.90 2.12 -10.53
C ARG A 18 1.34 3.47 -9.96
N LEU A 19 2.23 3.47 -8.98
CA LEU A 19 2.76 4.69 -8.37
C LEU A 19 3.76 5.41 -9.27
N GLY A 20 4.45 4.70 -10.17
CA GLY A 20 5.35 5.29 -11.16
C GLY A 20 4.62 5.88 -12.39
N GLU A 21 3.43 5.38 -12.70
CA GLU A 21 2.60 5.84 -13.84
C GLU A 21 1.45 6.74 -13.37
N ALA A 22 1.61 7.41 -12.25
CA ALA A 22 0.57 8.16 -11.56
C ALA A 22 -0.15 9.21 -12.45
N ASP A 23 0.55 9.79 -13.41
CA ASP A 23 0.03 10.84 -14.30
C ASP A 23 -0.51 10.32 -15.64
N ARG A 24 -0.42 9.01 -15.88
CA ARG A 24 -0.90 8.42 -17.12
C ARG A 24 -2.43 8.38 -17.14
N ILE A 25 -3.03 9.30 -17.89
CA ILE A 25 -4.47 9.26 -18.21
C ILE A 25 -4.67 8.16 -19.27
N PRO A 26 -5.64 7.25 -19.12
CA PRO A 26 -5.96 6.29 -20.17
C PRO A 26 -6.23 7.00 -21.49
N ALA A 27 -5.66 6.48 -22.59
CA ALA A 27 -5.96 6.98 -23.92
C ALA A 27 -7.46 6.87 -24.16
N VAL A 28 -8.08 7.93 -24.62
CA VAL A 28 -9.52 8.02 -24.83
C VAL A 28 -9.75 8.42 -26.29
N GLU A 29 -10.75 7.82 -26.92
CA GLU A 29 -11.18 8.18 -28.27
C GLU A 29 -11.48 9.68 -28.38
N ASP A 30 -11.29 10.26 -29.59
CA ASP A 30 -11.35 11.71 -29.81
C ASP A 30 -12.79 12.26 -29.88
N SER A 31 -13.60 11.92 -28.87
CA SER A 31 -14.96 12.46 -28.72
C SER A 31 -14.98 13.56 -27.64
N ASP A 32 -15.94 14.49 -27.74
CA ASP A 32 -16.11 15.58 -26.76
C ASP A 32 -16.36 15.03 -25.34
N ARG A 33 -17.07 13.91 -25.24
CA ARG A 33 -17.29 13.22 -23.98
C ARG A 33 -15.97 12.70 -23.38
N SER A 34 -15.11 12.19 -24.21
CA SER A 34 -13.79 11.70 -23.84
C SER A 34 -12.88 12.81 -23.35
N LYS A 35 -12.93 13.96 -24.02
CA LYS A 35 -12.22 15.18 -23.59
C LYS A 35 -12.73 15.67 -22.23
N ALA A 36 -14.06 15.68 -22.02
CA ALA A 36 -14.67 16.06 -20.75
C ALA A 36 -14.30 15.09 -19.62
N LEU A 37 -14.24 13.78 -19.90
CA LEU A 37 -13.82 12.76 -18.95
C LEU A 37 -12.35 12.95 -18.54
N ALA A 38 -11.46 13.14 -19.51
CA ALA A 38 -10.03 13.37 -19.28
C ALA A 38 -9.79 14.66 -18.48
N ALA A 39 -10.44 15.75 -18.84
CA ALA A 39 -10.35 17.02 -18.12
C ALA A 39 -10.85 16.90 -16.66
N THR A 40 -12.00 16.23 -16.44
CA THR A 40 -12.55 16.03 -15.10
C THR A 40 -11.65 15.10 -14.28
N HIS A 41 -11.08 14.05 -14.88
CA HIS A 41 -10.12 13.18 -14.23
C HIS A 41 -8.88 13.97 -13.76
N LYS A 42 -8.33 14.83 -14.63
CA LYS A 42 -7.19 15.70 -14.28
C LYS A 42 -7.53 16.59 -13.08
N GLN A 43 -8.68 17.27 -13.10
CA GLN A 43 -9.13 18.11 -11.99
C GLN A 43 -9.27 17.32 -10.66
N VAL A 44 -9.78 16.08 -10.72
CA VAL A 44 -9.88 15.20 -9.55
C VAL A 44 -8.48 14.87 -9.02
N MET A 45 -7.50 14.60 -9.88
CA MET A 45 -6.13 14.33 -9.45
C MET A 45 -5.48 15.57 -8.83
N GLU A 46 -5.71 16.76 -9.38
CA GLU A 46 -5.25 18.03 -8.81
C GLU A 46 -5.80 18.26 -7.39
N VAL A 47 -7.08 17.92 -7.14
CA VAL A 47 -7.65 17.96 -5.78
C VAL A 47 -6.95 16.96 -4.85
N ILE A 48 -6.70 15.73 -5.31
CA ILE A 48 -5.98 14.74 -4.50
C ILE A 48 -4.56 15.22 -4.19
N ASP A 49 -3.88 15.85 -5.15
CA ASP A 49 -2.54 16.42 -4.95
C ASP A 49 -2.56 17.58 -3.95
N ALA A 50 -3.56 18.44 -4.02
CA ALA A 50 -3.71 19.59 -3.11
C ALA A 50 -4.19 19.19 -1.71
N GLU A 51 -5.25 18.36 -1.62
CA GLU A 51 -5.92 18.04 -0.36
C GLU A 51 -5.52 16.68 0.24
N GLY A 52 -4.82 15.84 -0.55
CA GLY A 52 -4.41 14.48 -0.19
C GLY A 52 -5.45 13.42 -0.48
N VAL A 53 -6.71 13.75 -0.47
CA VAL A 53 -7.83 12.83 -0.74
C VAL A 53 -9.00 13.55 -1.39
N ILE A 54 -9.87 12.77 -2.04
CA ILE A 54 -11.17 13.23 -2.51
C ILE A 54 -12.27 12.28 -1.98
N GLY A 55 -13.33 12.83 -1.46
CA GLY A 55 -14.46 12.05 -0.95
C GLY A 55 -15.56 11.81 -1.99
N HIS A 56 -16.40 10.80 -1.77
CA HIS A 56 -17.56 10.49 -2.64
C HIS A 56 -18.55 11.65 -2.78
N ARG A 57 -18.60 12.58 -1.82
CA ARG A 57 -19.50 13.74 -1.85
C ARG A 57 -18.96 14.91 -2.64
N HIS A 58 -17.66 14.89 -3.01
CA HIS A 58 -17.04 16.00 -3.74
C HIS A 58 -17.66 16.15 -5.13
N PRO A 59 -17.99 17.41 -5.58
CA PRO A 59 -18.66 17.65 -6.87
C PRO A 59 -17.92 17.07 -8.06
N LEU A 60 -16.59 17.23 -8.12
CA LEU A 60 -15.76 16.68 -9.20
C LEU A 60 -15.77 15.15 -9.21
N PHE A 61 -15.76 14.50 -8.03
CA PHE A 61 -15.88 13.03 -7.98
C PHE A 61 -17.22 12.56 -8.52
N LYS A 62 -18.33 13.22 -8.15
CA LYS A 62 -19.67 12.89 -8.68
C LYS A 62 -19.75 13.09 -10.19
N ARG A 63 -19.19 14.18 -10.70
CA ARG A 63 -19.11 14.46 -12.14
C ARG A 63 -18.32 13.38 -12.87
N LEU A 64 -17.13 13.03 -12.38
CA LEU A 64 -16.30 11.96 -12.94
C LEU A 64 -17.03 10.62 -12.93
N TYR A 65 -17.68 10.27 -11.82
CA TYR A 65 -18.48 9.05 -11.69
C TYR A 65 -19.59 8.97 -12.74
N THR A 66 -20.32 10.08 -12.94
CA THR A 66 -21.41 10.16 -13.93
C THR A 66 -20.87 10.01 -15.35
N LEU A 67 -19.82 10.76 -15.72
CA LEU A 67 -19.21 10.69 -17.05
C LEU A 67 -18.70 9.27 -17.37
N ARG A 68 -18.07 8.61 -16.40
CA ARG A 68 -17.61 7.22 -16.56
C ARG A 68 -18.76 6.26 -16.77
N ARG A 69 -19.84 6.37 -15.97
CA ARG A 69 -21.04 5.54 -16.11
C ARG A 69 -21.68 5.71 -17.49
N GLU A 70 -21.82 6.93 -17.96
CA GLU A 70 -22.37 7.25 -19.28
C GLU A 70 -21.47 6.77 -20.43
N SER A 71 -20.17 6.60 -20.19
CA SER A 71 -19.21 6.02 -21.13
C SER A 71 -19.07 4.49 -21.00
N GLY A 72 -19.94 3.82 -20.23
CA GLY A 72 -19.88 2.37 -20.02
C GLY A 72 -18.68 1.87 -19.21
N LEU A 73 -17.94 2.76 -18.53
CA LEU A 73 -16.77 2.40 -17.76
C LEU A 73 -17.15 1.97 -16.34
N PRO A 74 -16.49 0.93 -15.79
CA PRO A 74 -16.78 0.46 -14.43
C PRO A 74 -16.39 1.49 -13.38
N ASN A 75 -17.17 1.58 -12.31
CA ASN A 75 -17.01 2.55 -11.23
C ASN A 75 -16.84 1.91 -9.83
N ASP A 76 -16.92 0.58 -9.74
CA ASP A 76 -16.89 -0.18 -8.49
C ASP A 76 -15.64 0.07 -7.63
N ARG A 77 -14.51 0.39 -8.27
CA ARG A 77 -13.23 0.70 -7.61
C ARG A 77 -12.72 2.12 -7.86
N LEU A 78 -13.50 2.99 -8.48
CA LEU A 78 -13.02 4.31 -8.93
C LEU A 78 -12.29 5.10 -7.83
N ILE A 79 -12.84 5.16 -6.61
CA ILE A 79 -12.20 5.91 -5.53
C ILE A 79 -10.86 5.31 -5.08
N HIS A 80 -10.76 3.98 -5.09
CA HIS A 80 -9.50 3.27 -4.79
C HIS A 80 -8.47 3.48 -5.90
N ASP A 81 -8.88 3.44 -7.15
CA ASP A 81 -8.00 3.61 -8.30
C ASP A 81 -7.41 5.03 -8.35
N LEU A 82 -8.24 6.04 -8.07
CA LEU A 82 -7.81 7.43 -8.00
C LEU A 82 -6.77 7.64 -6.88
N HIS A 83 -7.10 7.24 -5.64
CA HIS A 83 -6.17 7.39 -4.52
C HIS A 83 -4.94 6.50 -4.67
N GLY A 84 -5.09 5.30 -5.24
CA GLY A 84 -4.00 4.38 -5.49
C GLY A 84 -2.91 4.93 -6.41
N ARG A 85 -3.20 5.98 -7.18
CA ARG A 85 -2.20 6.66 -8.01
C ARG A 85 -1.25 7.56 -7.21
N ARG A 86 -1.64 7.99 -6.03
CA ARG A 86 -0.86 8.91 -5.17
C ARG A 86 -0.45 8.31 -3.84
N HIS A 87 -1.18 7.32 -3.35
CA HIS A 87 -0.99 6.73 -2.04
C HIS A 87 -0.96 5.22 -2.10
N LEU A 88 -0.30 4.58 -1.14
CA LEU A 88 -0.61 3.19 -0.83
C LEU A 88 -2.07 3.11 -0.39
N ILE A 89 -2.78 2.11 -0.88
CA ILE A 89 -4.11 1.74 -0.39
C ILE A 89 -4.01 0.55 0.57
N ALA A 90 -5.03 0.32 1.37
CA ALA A 90 -5.00 -0.73 2.39
C ALA A 90 -4.61 -2.13 1.84
N ALA A 91 -5.02 -2.45 0.61
CA ALA A 91 -4.68 -3.72 -0.04
C ALA A 91 -3.18 -3.87 -0.35
N ASP A 92 -2.45 -2.77 -0.55
CA ASP A 92 -1.02 -2.78 -0.86
C ASP A 92 -0.17 -3.16 0.35
N LEU A 93 -0.70 -2.98 1.55
CA LEU A 93 0.02 -3.27 2.78
C LEU A 93 0.26 -4.77 2.97
N VAL A 94 -0.65 -5.62 2.47
CA VAL A 94 -0.54 -7.08 2.63
C VAL A 94 0.74 -7.62 1.99
N PRO A 95 0.99 -7.44 0.68
CA PRO A 95 2.20 -7.96 0.04
C PRO A 95 3.48 -7.35 0.63
N LEU A 96 3.48 -6.08 1.03
CA LEU A 96 4.64 -5.44 1.65
C LEU A 96 4.97 -6.07 3.00
N ILE A 97 3.97 -6.24 3.87
CA ILE A 97 4.15 -6.83 5.20
C ILE A 97 4.56 -8.30 5.08
N VAL A 98 3.95 -9.06 4.16
CA VAL A 98 4.30 -10.46 3.89
C VAL A 98 5.76 -10.58 3.45
N LEU A 99 6.22 -9.77 2.49
CA LEU A 99 7.61 -9.80 2.04
C LEU A 99 8.59 -9.47 3.17
N ILE A 100 8.33 -8.39 3.93
CA ILE A 100 9.19 -8.03 5.06
C ILE A 100 9.22 -9.17 6.09
N SER A 101 8.08 -9.77 6.41
CA SER A 101 8.01 -10.89 7.36
C SER A 101 8.80 -12.10 6.88
N LEU A 102 8.62 -12.52 5.63
CA LEU A 102 9.31 -13.67 5.05
C LEU A 102 10.83 -13.47 4.94
N ASP A 103 11.25 -12.25 4.55
CA ASP A 103 12.66 -11.95 4.33
C ASP A 103 13.42 -11.64 5.63
N THR A 104 12.73 -11.32 6.72
CA THR A 104 13.34 -10.92 8.01
C THR A 104 13.05 -11.84 9.17
N GLY A 105 12.02 -12.67 9.10
CA GLY A 105 11.49 -13.44 10.22
C GLY A 105 10.81 -12.58 11.30
N MET A 106 10.54 -11.30 11.02
CA MET A 106 9.85 -10.42 11.97
C MET A 106 8.37 -10.80 12.09
N GLU A 107 7.87 -10.74 13.32
CA GLU A 107 6.43 -10.89 13.58
C GLU A 107 5.63 -9.75 12.92
N ILE A 108 4.48 -10.07 12.35
CA ILE A 108 3.63 -9.11 11.62
C ILE A 108 3.22 -7.92 12.49
N GLU A 109 2.93 -8.13 13.78
CA GLU A 109 2.59 -7.03 14.69
C GLU A 109 3.77 -6.08 14.91
N ALA A 110 5.00 -6.59 14.93
CA ALA A 110 6.19 -5.76 14.99
C ALA A 110 6.38 -4.95 13.71
N ILE A 111 6.14 -5.56 12.54
CA ILE A 111 6.19 -4.87 11.24
C ILE A 111 5.11 -3.79 11.16
N LYS A 112 3.87 -4.08 11.57
CA LYS A 112 2.77 -3.10 11.63
C LYS A 112 3.08 -1.91 12.54
N GLY A 113 3.89 -2.12 13.56
CA GLY A 113 4.34 -1.10 14.50
C GLY A 113 5.58 -0.32 14.07
N LEU A 114 6.12 -0.54 12.86
CA LEU A 114 7.30 0.18 12.38
C LEU A 114 7.04 1.69 12.29
N ARG A 115 8.03 2.46 12.74
CA ARG A 115 8.03 3.91 12.68
C ARG A 115 8.72 4.41 11.42
N ALA A 116 8.51 5.67 11.09
CA ALA A 116 9.14 6.31 9.96
C ALA A 116 10.67 6.41 10.07
N ASP A 117 11.18 6.41 11.28
CA ASP A 117 12.61 6.47 11.61
C ASP A 117 13.22 5.09 11.94
N CYS A 118 12.54 3.99 11.56
CA CYS A 118 12.95 2.63 11.93
C CYS A 118 14.28 2.16 11.32
N LEU A 119 14.77 2.81 10.25
CA LEU A 119 16.04 2.45 9.64
C LEU A 119 17.19 3.21 10.31
N LYS A 120 18.13 2.48 10.90
CA LYS A 120 19.27 3.01 11.64
C LYS A 120 20.60 2.49 11.04
N ASN A 121 21.69 3.19 11.30
CA ASN A 121 23.07 2.76 11.05
C ASN A 121 23.31 2.17 9.65
N PRO A 122 23.03 2.88 8.53
CA PRO A 122 23.31 2.37 7.20
C PRO A 122 24.81 2.25 6.98
N ALA A 123 25.31 1.04 6.65
CA ALA A 123 26.71 0.80 6.37
C ALA A 123 26.92 -0.46 5.52
N GLY A 124 27.80 -0.37 4.50
CA GLY A 124 28.27 -1.54 3.74
C GLY A 124 27.15 -2.34 3.03
N GLY A 125 26.08 -1.69 2.55
CA GLY A 125 24.95 -2.37 1.92
C GLY A 125 23.99 -3.06 2.90
N TYR A 126 24.05 -2.67 4.17
CA TYR A 126 23.17 -3.11 5.25
C TYR A 126 22.59 -1.93 6.00
N VAL A 127 21.48 -2.17 6.69
CA VAL A 127 20.81 -1.23 7.59
C VAL A 127 20.23 -2.00 8.77
N GLU A 128 20.07 -1.34 9.90
CA GLU A 128 19.37 -1.90 11.06
C GLU A 128 17.91 -1.46 11.06
N ILE A 129 16.99 -2.42 11.19
CA ILE A 129 15.58 -2.15 11.46
C ILE A 129 15.41 -2.10 12.98
N GLU A 130 15.05 -0.93 13.50
CA GLU A 130 14.67 -0.77 14.89
C GLU A 130 13.16 -0.94 15.04
N TYR A 131 12.73 -1.85 15.92
CA TYR A 131 11.33 -2.17 16.11
C TYR A 131 11.01 -2.52 17.57
N CYS A 132 9.76 -2.33 17.95
CA CYS A 132 9.28 -2.67 19.28
C CYS A 132 8.58 -4.05 19.25
N LYS A 133 9.12 -5.01 20.02
CA LYS A 133 8.46 -6.30 20.25
C LYS A 133 7.61 -6.21 21.51
N ARG A 134 6.29 -6.26 21.33
CA ARG A 134 5.36 -6.29 22.46
C ARG A 134 5.27 -7.70 23.04
N ARG A 135 5.48 -7.83 24.34
CA ARG A 135 5.34 -9.08 25.09
C ARG A 135 4.39 -8.88 26.26
N ALA A 136 3.91 -9.99 26.87
CA ALA A 136 3.05 -9.94 28.06
C ALA A 136 3.66 -9.15 29.24
N ARG A 137 4.98 -9.00 29.27
CA ARG A 137 5.74 -8.29 30.34
C ARG A 137 6.23 -6.89 29.94
N GLY A 138 5.72 -6.31 28.81
CA GLY A 138 6.09 -4.98 28.36
C GLY A 138 6.61 -4.91 26.93
N ALA A 139 7.10 -3.73 26.55
CA ALA A 139 7.66 -3.44 25.23
C ALA A 139 9.20 -3.58 25.26
N GLU A 140 9.76 -4.29 24.30
CA GLU A 140 11.20 -4.48 24.15
C GLU A 140 11.65 -3.94 22.79
N TRP A 141 12.57 -2.99 22.78
CA TRP A 141 13.18 -2.49 21.56
C TRP A 141 14.26 -3.43 21.07
N LYS A 142 14.22 -3.76 19.78
CA LYS A 142 15.16 -4.64 19.11
C LYS A 142 15.68 -4.01 17.84
N ARG A 143 16.85 -4.46 17.42
CA ARG A 143 17.46 -4.13 16.14
C ARG A 143 17.76 -5.39 15.35
N LEU A 144 17.46 -5.37 14.09
CA LEU A 144 17.74 -6.44 13.15
C LEU A 144 18.53 -5.88 11.96
N ARG A 145 19.75 -6.40 11.76
CA ARG A 145 20.57 -6.02 10.61
C ARG A 145 20.10 -6.75 9.37
N VAL A 146 19.78 -6.01 8.32
CA VAL A 146 19.26 -6.54 7.06
C VAL A 146 19.99 -5.95 5.87
N ARG A 147 19.94 -6.63 4.72
CA ARG A 147 20.44 -6.08 3.45
C ARG A 147 19.65 -4.84 3.05
N ASP A 148 20.38 -3.84 2.50
CA ASP A 148 19.85 -2.57 2.02
C ASP A 148 20.34 -2.30 0.60
N GLY A 149 19.58 -2.78 -0.39
CA GLY A 149 19.95 -2.68 -1.80
C GLY A 149 18.77 -2.96 -2.73
N GLY A 150 18.07 -1.92 -3.15
CA GLY A 150 16.91 -2.04 -4.04
C GLY A 150 15.69 -2.73 -3.40
N SER A 151 14.56 -2.74 -4.13
CA SER A 151 13.27 -3.26 -3.65
C SER A 151 13.21 -4.78 -3.46
N SER A 152 14.27 -5.52 -3.84
CA SER A 152 14.39 -6.95 -3.61
C SER A 152 14.97 -7.31 -2.24
N THR A 153 15.42 -6.32 -1.47
CA THR A 153 16.00 -6.51 -0.13
C THR A 153 15.09 -5.89 0.94
N PRO A 154 15.10 -6.42 2.19
CA PRO A 154 14.24 -5.91 3.26
C PRO A 154 14.44 -4.41 3.54
N GLY A 155 15.69 -3.95 3.63
CA GLY A 155 16.00 -2.53 3.84
C GLY A 155 15.51 -1.65 2.70
N GLY A 156 15.80 -2.05 1.45
CA GLY A 156 15.34 -1.34 0.26
C GLY A 156 13.81 -1.32 0.13
N LEU A 157 13.12 -2.40 0.51
CA LEU A 157 11.66 -2.46 0.53
C LEU A 157 11.05 -1.48 1.55
N ILE A 158 11.63 -1.42 2.75
CA ILE A 158 11.21 -0.44 3.78
C ILE A 158 11.49 0.99 3.30
N ARG A 159 12.61 1.28 2.64
CA ARG A 159 12.89 2.59 2.04
C ARG A 159 11.82 2.98 1.01
N LYS A 160 11.42 2.04 0.16
CA LYS A 160 10.32 2.25 -0.79
C LYS A 160 8.99 2.54 -0.08
N ALA A 161 8.65 1.77 0.94
CA ALA A 161 7.46 2.03 1.74
C ALA A 161 7.53 3.43 2.40
N LEU A 162 8.68 3.84 2.95
CA LEU A 162 8.91 5.19 3.49
C LEU A 162 8.70 6.28 2.45
N GLN A 163 9.17 6.08 1.23
CA GLN A 163 8.98 7.02 0.11
C GLN A 163 7.51 7.15 -0.23
N TRP A 164 6.81 6.04 -0.43
CA TRP A 164 5.40 6.03 -0.85
C TRP A 164 4.42 6.52 0.21
N THR A 165 4.74 6.30 1.48
CA THR A 165 3.90 6.78 2.59
C THR A 165 4.23 8.21 3.03
N GLY A 166 5.34 8.78 2.54
CA GLY A 166 5.80 10.12 2.90
C GLY A 166 4.73 11.21 2.80
N PRO A 167 4.07 11.37 1.64
CA PRO A 167 3.02 12.38 1.48
C PRO A 167 1.86 12.22 2.47
N ALA A 168 1.39 10.98 2.68
CA ALA A 168 0.32 10.70 3.64
C ALA A 168 0.76 10.96 5.08
N ARG A 169 2.00 10.58 5.45
CA ARG A 169 2.56 10.84 6.79
C ARG A 169 2.69 12.32 7.08
N SER A 170 3.20 13.09 6.13
CA SER A 170 3.34 14.56 6.29
C SER A 170 2.01 15.23 6.54
N ARG A 171 0.95 14.82 5.81
CA ARG A 171 -0.40 15.39 5.99
C ARG A 171 -1.04 15.00 7.33
N LEU A 172 -0.73 13.82 7.84
CA LEU A 172 -1.28 13.30 9.10
C LEU A 172 -0.47 13.73 10.32
N GLY A 173 0.73 14.31 10.15
CA GLY A 173 1.68 14.50 11.26
C GLY A 173 2.04 13.16 11.94
N ALA A 174 2.08 12.06 11.18
CA ALA A 174 2.21 10.72 11.73
C ALA A 174 3.65 10.19 11.62
N ASP A 175 4.11 9.52 12.66
CA ASP A 175 5.44 8.90 12.75
C ASP A 175 5.46 7.41 12.37
N THR A 176 4.30 6.82 12.03
CA THR A 176 4.21 5.43 11.57
C THR A 176 4.70 5.25 10.15
N LEU A 177 5.33 4.11 9.85
CA LEU A 177 5.69 3.76 8.48
C LEU A 177 4.46 3.63 7.56
N TRP A 178 3.32 3.15 8.07
CA TRP A 178 2.21 2.60 7.29
C TRP A 178 1.06 3.59 7.03
N ALA A 179 1.32 4.89 6.98
CA ALA A 179 0.29 5.83 6.57
C ALA A 179 -0.18 5.53 5.13
N HIS A 180 -1.47 5.36 4.95
CA HIS A 180 -2.06 4.93 3.68
C HIS A 180 -3.46 5.53 3.48
N CYS A 181 -4.03 5.37 2.29
CA CYS A 181 -5.42 5.73 2.02
C CYS A 181 -6.34 4.51 2.19
N ALA A 182 -7.34 4.64 3.04
CA ALA A 182 -8.41 3.67 3.21
C ALA A 182 -9.75 4.36 3.02
N TRP A 183 -10.57 3.86 2.09
CA TRP A 183 -11.92 4.39 1.84
C TRP A 183 -11.99 5.91 1.58
N GLY A 184 -11.00 6.45 0.85
CA GLY A 184 -10.92 7.88 0.57
C GLY A 184 -10.52 8.76 1.76
N ARG A 185 -9.86 8.19 2.75
CA ARG A 185 -9.30 8.90 3.91
C ARG A 185 -7.88 8.45 4.17
N LEU A 186 -7.00 9.37 4.52
CA LEU A 186 -5.69 9.03 5.02
C LEU A 186 -5.80 8.49 6.45
N THR A 187 -5.06 7.43 6.74
CA THR A 187 -5.01 6.81 8.07
C THR A 187 -3.58 6.39 8.42
N PRO A 188 -3.12 6.65 9.66
CA PRO A 188 -1.80 6.21 10.12
C PRO A 188 -1.82 4.79 10.69
N ARG A 189 -2.99 4.15 10.81
CA ARG A 189 -3.12 2.87 11.51
C ARG A 189 -3.39 1.74 10.54
N VAL A 190 -2.57 0.70 10.63
CA VAL A 190 -2.88 -0.60 10.02
C VAL A 190 -3.91 -1.29 10.90
N LEU A 191 -5.17 -1.11 10.55
CA LEU A 191 -6.30 -1.79 11.21
C LEU A 191 -6.27 -3.30 10.93
N SER A 192 -7.29 -4.04 11.36
CA SER A 192 -7.40 -5.48 11.13
C SER A 192 -7.11 -5.82 9.66
N MET A 193 -6.02 -6.54 9.41
CA MET A 193 -5.65 -7.00 8.07
C MET A 193 -6.28 -8.36 7.73
N LYS A 194 -7.09 -8.93 8.62
CA LYS A 194 -7.63 -10.29 8.48
C LYS A 194 -8.38 -10.48 7.17
N GLU A 195 -9.29 -9.56 6.85
CA GLU A 195 -10.09 -9.65 5.62
C GLU A 195 -9.27 -9.32 4.38
N LEU A 196 -8.36 -8.35 4.47
CA LEU A 196 -7.44 -8.02 3.39
C LEU A 196 -6.52 -9.20 3.05
N ALA A 197 -5.96 -9.85 4.07
CA ALA A 197 -5.13 -11.03 3.90
C ALA A 197 -5.93 -12.22 3.37
N ALA A 198 -7.15 -12.45 3.86
CA ALA A 198 -8.02 -13.50 3.35
C ALA A 198 -8.42 -13.26 1.88
N SER A 199 -8.67 -12.02 1.50
CA SER A 199 -8.92 -11.65 0.11
C SER A 199 -7.67 -11.84 -0.75
N TRP A 200 -6.51 -11.48 -0.25
CA TRP A 200 -5.22 -11.63 -0.92
C TRP A 200 -4.88 -13.11 -1.17
N THR A 201 -4.94 -13.96 -0.14
CA THR A 201 -4.67 -15.40 -0.28
C THR A 201 -5.65 -16.07 -1.23
N ARG A 202 -6.93 -15.64 -1.24
CA ARG A 202 -7.93 -16.13 -2.19
C ARG A 202 -7.59 -15.77 -3.63
N ARG A 203 -7.21 -14.50 -3.87
CA ARG A 203 -6.86 -14.00 -5.20
C ARG A 203 -5.66 -14.74 -5.80
N HIS A 204 -4.68 -15.09 -4.98
CA HIS A 204 -3.47 -15.80 -5.41
C HIS A 204 -3.55 -17.32 -5.29
N GLY A 205 -4.68 -17.87 -4.85
CA GLY A 205 -4.86 -19.32 -4.70
C GLY A 205 -3.85 -19.94 -3.74
N ILE A 206 -3.52 -19.25 -2.64
CA ILE A 206 -2.55 -19.72 -1.67
C ILE A 206 -3.19 -20.73 -0.75
N LEU A 207 -2.61 -21.92 -0.69
CA LEU A 207 -3.08 -23.04 0.12
C LEU A 207 -2.06 -23.37 1.21
N ASP A 208 -2.54 -23.91 2.33
CA ASP A 208 -1.71 -24.48 3.39
C ASP A 208 -1.18 -25.89 3.00
N GLU A 209 -0.40 -26.51 3.88
CA GLU A 209 0.17 -27.85 3.69
C GLU A 209 -0.89 -28.96 3.51
N ARG A 210 -2.13 -28.69 3.93
CA ARG A 210 -3.28 -29.61 3.80
C ARG A 210 -4.10 -29.34 2.54
N GLY A 211 -3.65 -28.42 1.65
CA GLY A 211 -4.38 -28.03 0.45
C GLY A 211 -5.62 -27.18 0.74
N GLN A 212 -5.80 -26.71 1.97
CA GLN A 212 -6.87 -25.79 2.34
C GLN A 212 -6.40 -24.34 2.14
N ARG A 213 -7.35 -23.40 1.98
CA ARG A 213 -7.00 -21.98 1.87
C ARG A 213 -6.22 -21.54 3.08
N LEU A 214 -5.02 -21.01 2.84
CA LEU A 214 -4.19 -20.46 3.89
C LEU A 214 -4.92 -19.31 4.58
N ARG A 215 -5.20 -19.47 5.85
CA ARG A 215 -5.69 -18.40 6.71
C ARG A 215 -4.46 -17.73 7.32
N LEU A 216 -3.96 -16.67 6.67
CA LEU A 216 -2.95 -15.84 7.29
C LEU A 216 -3.53 -15.25 8.58
N ASN A 217 -3.22 -15.86 9.69
CA ASN A 217 -3.52 -15.29 10.99
C ASN A 217 -2.45 -14.22 11.28
N LEU A 218 -2.69 -13.00 10.79
CA LEU A 218 -1.80 -11.86 10.95
C LEU A 218 -1.69 -11.37 12.41
N THR A 219 -2.26 -12.10 13.34
CA THR A 219 -2.10 -11.91 14.80
C THR A 219 -1.18 -12.93 15.45
N ARG A 220 -0.85 -14.02 14.75
CA ARG A 220 0.02 -15.09 15.26
C ARG A 220 0.76 -15.75 14.09
N LEU A 221 1.89 -15.24 13.71
CA LEU A 221 2.98 -15.95 13.09
C LEU A 221 4.21 -15.86 13.99
#